data_e7856a446757c600dda795a13beb60f8
#
_entry.id   e7856a446757c600dda795a13beb60f8
#
_cell.length_a   1.000
_cell.length_b   1.000
_cell.length_c   1.000
_cell.angle_alpha   90.00
_cell.angle_beta   90.00
_cell.angle_gamma   90.00
#
_symmetry.space_group_name_H-M   'P 1'
#
loop_
_entity.id
_entity.type
_entity.pdbx_description
1 polymer ?
#
loop_
_entity_poly.entity_id
_entity_poly.type
_entity_poly.pdbx_seq_one_letter_code
_entity_poly.pdbx_strand_id
1 'polypeptide(L)'
;MSPSALDQRVAERTRELENEHLEVLQRLAATAEFRGQEMGEHPRRVGRLSGLIAEQMGLTAEVVDNIRRAAPLHDIGLIGIPDSIMLKQTALSEQEQRIMRTHVTIGARILAGGQSALLQSAERIALSHHERWTGKGYPDGLAGERIPMEARVVGMVDSFEALTHDRPFRPAWSLQKTVAFIGDESGGLFDPTVVSAFLKLRRAGVDLLSSE
;
A
#
# COMPACT_ATOMS: atom_id res chain seq x y z
N MET A 1 -10.37 37.96 2.12
CA MET A 1 -11.23 38.10 0.92
C MET A 1 -11.87 36.75 0.68
N SER A 2 -13.19 36.66 0.60
CA SER A 2 -13.87 35.40 0.28
C SER A 2 -13.59 35.05 -1.20
N PRO A 3 -13.37 33.75 -1.52
CA PRO A 3 -13.19 33.29 -2.88
C PRO A 3 -14.39 33.71 -3.76
N SER A 4 -14.15 34.06 -5.01
CA SER A 4 -15.24 34.35 -5.94
C SER A 4 -16.04 33.07 -6.26
N ALA A 5 -17.28 33.20 -6.72
CA ALA A 5 -18.08 32.04 -7.15
C ALA A 5 -17.39 31.23 -8.27
N LEU A 6 -16.58 31.90 -9.09
CA LEU A 6 -15.78 31.24 -10.13
C LEU A 6 -14.65 30.40 -9.51
N ASP A 7 -13.92 30.95 -8.53
CA ASP A 7 -12.84 30.24 -7.85
C ASP A 7 -13.35 28.98 -7.14
N GLN A 8 -14.54 29.08 -6.52
CA GLN A 8 -15.19 27.93 -5.88
C GLN A 8 -15.55 26.84 -6.89
N ARG A 9 -16.14 27.22 -8.04
CA ARG A 9 -16.48 26.27 -9.11
C ARG A 9 -15.24 25.63 -9.74
N VAL A 10 -14.18 26.41 -9.94
CA VAL A 10 -12.90 25.86 -10.45
C VAL A 10 -12.34 24.85 -9.47
N ALA A 11 -12.27 25.18 -8.17
CA ALA A 11 -11.77 24.27 -7.14
C ALA A 11 -12.62 22.99 -7.03
N GLU A 12 -13.94 23.08 -7.14
CA GLU A 12 -14.86 21.95 -7.13
C GLU A 12 -14.64 21.04 -8.35
N ARG A 13 -14.60 21.59 -9.54
CA ARG A 13 -14.34 20.83 -10.76
C ARG A 13 -12.96 20.19 -10.79
N THR A 14 -11.95 20.88 -10.28
CA THR A 14 -10.61 20.31 -10.17
C THR A 14 -10.61 19.07 -9.26
N ARG A 15 -11.28 19.14 -8.10
CA ARG A 15 -11.41 17.98 -7.20
C ARG A 15 -12.19 16.82 -7.82
N GLU A 16 -13.28 17.11 -8.53
CA GLU A 16 -14.05 16.09 -9.25
C GLU A 16 -13.16 15.35 -10.25
N LEU A 17 -12.44 16.08 -11.10
CA LEU A 17 -11.50 15.52 -12.07
C LEU A 17 -10.38 14.69 -11.41
N GLU A 18 -9.80 15.19 -10.32
CA GLU A 18 -8.78 14.46 -9.57
C GLU A 18 -9.33 13.15 -8.99
N ASN A 19 -10.57 13.14 -8.50
CA ASN A 19 -11.22 11.94 -7.99
C ASN A 19 -11.53 10.95 -9.11
N GLU A 20 -12.05 11.41 -10.25
CA GLU A 20 -12.30 10.55 -11.41
C GLU A 20 -11.00 9.91 -11.94
N HIS A 21 -9.92 10.69 -12.07
CA HIS A 21 -8.62 10.17 -12.46
C HIS A 21 -8.08 9.11 -11.49
N LEU A 22 -8.23 9.37 -10.18
CA LEU A 22 -7.82 8.40 -9.17
C LEU A 22 -8.63 7.11 -9.26
N GLU A 23 -9.95 7.20 -9.44
CA GLU A 23 -10.80 6.01 -9.60
C GLU A 23 -10.34 5.16 -10.78
N VAL A 24 -10.00 5.78 -11.91
CA VAL A 24 -9.46 5.06 -13.07
C VAL A 24 -8.15 4.35 -12.73
N LEU A 25 -7.21 5.03 -12.05
CA LEU A 25 -5.95 4.42 -11.64
C LEU A 25 -6.14 3.26 -10.67
N GLN A 26 -7.04 3.41 -9.70
CA GLN A 26 -7.36 2.33 -8.75
C GLN A 26 -8.02 1.13 -9.44
N ARG A 27 -8.87 1.35 -10.43
CA ARG A 27 -9.44 0.26 -11.25
C ARG A 27 -8.38 -0.44 -12.09
N LEU A 28 -7.40 0.29 -12.62
CA LEU A 28 -6.26 -0.31 -13.33
C LEU A 28 -5.38 -1.14 -12.40
N ALA A 29 -5.09 -0.65 -11.19
CA ALA A 29 -4.35 -1.39 -10.18
C ALA A 29 -5.10 -2.67 -9.77
N ALA A 30 -6.41 -2.57 -9.48
CA ALA A 30 -7.25 -3.71 -9.18
C ALA A 30 -7.26 -4.73 -10.34
N THR A 31 -7.23 -4.27 -11.59
CA THR A 31 -7.15 -5.17 -12.76
C THR A 31 -5.81 -5.93 -12.81
N ALA A 32 -4.71 -5.30 -12.41
CA ALA A 32 -3.41 -5.96 -12.32
C ALA A 32 -3.41 -7.09 -11.27
N GLU A 33 -4.03 -6.84 -10.11
CA GLU A 33 -4.16 -7.82 -9.02
C GLU A 33 -5.21 -8.91 -9.32
N PHE A 34 -6.29 -8.58 -10.08
CA PHE A 34 -7.36 -9.52 -10.44
C PHE A 34 -6.82 -10.78 -11.13
N ARG A 35 -5.68 -10.70 -11.81
CA ARG A 35 -4.96 -11.85 -12.36
C ARG A 35 -4.55 -12.86 -11.29
N GLY A 36 -4.38 -12.42 -10.02
CA GLY A 36 -3.99 -13.23 -8.87
C GLY A 36 -5.12 -13.81 -8.02
N GLN A 37 -6.40 -13.70 -8.42
CA GLN A 37 -7.60 -14.23 -7.74
C GLN A 37 -8.16 -13.41 -6.56
N GLU A 38 -7.63 -12.27 -6.21
CA GLU A 38 -8.28 -11.39 -5.22
C GLU A 38 -9.21 -10.39 -5.93
N MET A 39 -10.51 -10.38 -5.58
CA MET A 39 -11.55 -9.60 -6.26
C MET A 39 -11.54 -8.11 -5.89
N GLY A 40 -10.39 -7.41 -6.01
CA GLY A 40 -10.33 -5.95 -5.92
C GLY A 40 -10.59 -5.32 -4.52
N GLU A 41 -10.86 -6.14 -3.51
CA GLU A 41 -11.07 -5.68 -2.13
C GLU A 41 -9.76 -5.36 -1.40
N HIS A 42 -8.68 -6.10 -1.72
CA HIS A 42 -7.37 -5.91 -1.12
C HIS A 42 -6.85 -4.47 -1.22
N PRO A 43 -6.82 -3.81 -2.40
CA PRO A 43 -6.35 -2.43 -2.50
C PRO A 43 -7.16 -1.45 -1.66
N ARG A 44 -8.48 -1.65 -1.56
CA ARG A 44 -9.36 -0.83 -0.73
C ARG A 44 -9.03 -0.95 0.75
N ARG A 45 -8.89 -2.20 1.25
CA ARG A 45 -8.51 -2.45 2.66
C ARG A 45 -7.14 -1.88 2.97
N VAL A 46 -6.15 -2.07 2.06
CA VAL A 46 -4.82 -1.48 2.22
C VAL A 46 -4.91 0.05 2.31
N GLY A 47 -5.67 0.70 1.43
CA GLY A 47 -5.86 2.15 1.46
C GLY A 47 -6.50 2.63 2.76
N ARG A 48 -7.61 2.00 3.17
CA ARG A 48 -8.32 2.34 4.40
C ARG A 48 -7.43 2.20 5.64
N LEU A 49 -6.83 1.03 5.84
CA LEU A 49 -6.03 0.76 7.03
C LEU A 49 -4.77 1.62 7.08
N SER A 50 -4.12 1.86 5.94
CA SER A 50 -2.98 2.78 5.85
C SER A 50 -3.36 4.20 6.27
N GLY A 51 -4.53 4.68 5.83
CA GLY A 51 -5.06 5.99 6.26
C GLY A 51 -5.31 6.07 7.77
N LEU A 52 -5.92 5.04 8.36
CA LEU A 52 -6.18 4.98 9.81
C LEU A 52 -4.87 4.97 10.62
N ILE A 53 -3.86 4.23 10.17
CA ILE A 53 -2.55 4.20 10.83
C ILE A 53 -1.87 5.56 10.73
N ALA A 54 -1.88 6.19 9.55
CA ALA A 54 -1.31 7.52 9.34
C ALA A 54 -1.98 8.58 10.25
N GLU A 55 -3.30 8.51 10.41
CA GLU A 55 -4.07 9.36 11.33
C GLU A 55 -3.68 9.09 12.79
N GLN A 56 -3.60 7.82 13.21
CA GLN A 56 -3.17 7.42 14.55
C GLN A 56 -1.73 7.82 14.86
N MET A 57 -0.88 7.96 13.85
CA MET A 57 0.49 8.50 13.98
C MET A 57 0.51 10.01 14.17
N GLY A 58 -0.62 10.71 13.98
CA GLY A 58 -0.72 12.17 14.08
C GLY A 58 -0.19 12.91 12.85
N LEU A 59 -0.16 12.28 11.68
CA LEU A 59 0.20 12.94 10.43
C LEU A 59 -0.87 13.96 10.03
N THR A 60 -0.50 14.96 9.22
CA THR A 60 -1.45 15.98 8.76
C THR A 60 -2.56 15.36 7.89
N ALA A 61 -3.75 15.97 7.89
CA ALA A 61 -4.89 15.48 7.11
C ALA A 61 -4.56 15.30 5.62
N GLU A 62 -3.74 16.17 5.06
CA GLU A 62 -3.26 16.08 3.68
C GLU A 62 -2.42 14.84 3.44
N VAL A 63 -1.46 14.55 4.32
CA VAL A 63 -0.60 13.35 4.23
C VAL A 63 -1.43 12.09 4.43
N VAL A 64 -2.36 12.07 5.37
CA VAL A 64 -3.29 10.96 5.61
C VAL A 64 -4.12 10.67 4.35
N ASP A 65 -4.71 11.71 3.73
CA ASP A 65 -5.49 11.55 2.50
C ASP A 65 -4.62 11.03 1.35
N ASN A 66 -3.43 11.57 1.17
CA ASN A 66 -2.49 11.11 0.15
C ASN A 66 -2.10 9.64 0.35
N ILE A 67 -1.80 9.20 1.58
CA ILE A 67 -1.47 7.80 1.86
C ILE A 67 -2.68 6.91 1.57
N ARG A 68 -3.87 7.26 2.07
CA ARG A 68 -5.11 6.50 1.88
C ARG A 68 -5.42 6.27 0.40
N ARG A 69 -5.25 7.30 -0.41
CA ARG A 69 -5.59 7.30 -1.83
C ARG A 69 -4.50 6.66 -2.71
N ALA A 70 -3.23 6.79 -2.32
CA ALA A 70 -2.09 6.26 -3.05
C ALA A 70 -1.81 4.77 -2.77
N ALA A 71 -2.06 4.31 -1.54
CA ALA A 71 -1.78 2.94 -1.11
C ALA A 71 -2.40 1.85 -2.02
N PRO A 72 -3.63 2.00 -2.55
CA PRO A 72 -4.20 1.04 -3.50
C PRO A 72 -3.37 0.81 -4.78
N LEU A 73 -2.41 1.68 -5.09
CA LEU A 73 -1.59 1.61 -6.31
C LEU A 73 -0.25 0.88 -6.08
N HIS A 74 0.02 0.38 -4.86
CA HIS A 74 1.32 -0.20 -4.48
C HIS A 74 1.76 -1.32 -5.44
N ASP A 75 0.85 -2.15 -5.88
CA ASP A 75 1.07 -3.34 -6.70
C ASP A 75 0.71 -3.17 -8.19
N ILE A 76 0.50 -1.92 -8.68
CA ILE A 76 0.16 -1.66 -10.09
C ILE A 76 1.19 -2.27 -11.06
N GLY A 77 2.43 -2.44 -10.64
CA GLY A 77 3.50 -3.04 -11.44
C GLY A 77 3.36 -4.54 -11.68
N LEU A 78 2.45 -5.24 -10.98
CA LEU A 78 2.13 -6.64 -11.24
C LEU A 78 1.64 -6.85 -12.69
N ILE A 79 1.11 -5.82 -13.33
CA ILE A 79 0.71 -5.86 -14.75
C ILE A 79 1.87 -6.29 -15.67
N GLY A 80 3.11 -6.01 -15.29
CA GLY A 80 4.33 -6.37 -16.05
C GLY A 80 4.89 -7.76 -15.71
N ILE A 81 4.31 -8.49 -14.75
CA ILE A 81 4.78 -9.83 -14.38
C ILE A 81 4.13 -10.89 -15.26
N PRO A 82 4.90 -11.84 -15.85
CA PRO A 82 4.36 -12.91 -16.68
C PRO A 82 3.37 -13.80 -15.92
N ASP A 83 2.27 -14.24 -16.58
CA ASP A 83 1.28 -15.13 -16.01
C ASP A 83 1.86 -16.45 -15.50
N SER A 84 2.89 -16.97 -16.18
CA SER A 84 3.59 -18.19 -15.77
C SER A 84 4.25 -18.09 -14.39
N ILE A 85 4.51 -16.87 -13.92
CA ILE A 85 5.07 -16.60 -12.59
C ILE A 85 3.95 -16.19 -11.64
N MET A 86 3.09 -15.27 -12.06
CA MET A 86 2.00 -14.72 -11.24
C MET A 86 1.00 -15.78 -10.79
N LEU A 87 0.63 -16.72 -11.69
CA LEU A 87 -0.38 -17.75 -11.48
C LEU A 87 0.20 -19.10 -11.08
N LYS A 88 1.50 -19.17 -10.81
CA LYS A 88 2.18 -20.42 -10.47
C LYS A 88 1.67 -21.00 -9.14
N GLN A 89 1.26 -22.25 -9.15
CA GLN A 89 0.68 -22.96 -8.01
C GLN A 89 1.73 -23.62 -7.08
N THR A 90 3.02 -23.46 -7.38
CA THR A 90 4.14 -23.96 -6.58
C THR A 90 5.07 -22.85 -6.15
N ALA A 91 5.99 -23.11 -5.25
CA ALA A 91 6.99 -22.12 -4.85
C ALA A 91 7.76 -21.60 -6.07
N LEU A 92 8.01 -20.29 -6.09
CA LEU A 92 8.83 -19.65 -7.10
C LEU A 92 10.30 -20.03 -6.91
N SER A 93 10.98 -20.35 -8.00
CA SER A 93 12.45 -20.47 -8.01
C SER A 93 13.09 -19.09 -7.72
N GLU A 94 14.37 -19.08 -7.40
CA GLU A 94 15.11 -17.83 -7.17
C GLU A 94 15.05 -16.87 -8.37
N GLN A 95 15.10 -17.41 -9.60
CA GLN A 95 14.99 -16.60 -10.81
C GLN A 95 13.59 -15.99 -10.96
N GLU A 96 12.54 -16.78 -10.71
CA GLU A 96 11.16 -16.30 -10.75
C GLU A 96 10.89 -15.29 -9.64
N GLN A 97 11.46 -15.47 -8.44
CA GLN A 97 11.40 -14.49 -7.36
C GLN A 97 12.06 -13.16 -7.77
N ARG A 98 13.22 -13.21 -8.44
CA ARG A 98 13.85 -11.99 -8.97
C ARG A 98 12.94 -11.26 -9.96
N ILE A 99 12.28 -12.00 -10.85
CA ILE A 99 11.31 -11.40 -11.79
C ILE A 99 10.11 -10.84 -11.03
N MET A 100 9.52 -11.60 -10.11
CA MET A 100 8.40 -11.12 -9.28
C MET A 100 8.74 -9.81 -8.57
N ARG A 101 9.92 -9.68 -7.99
CA ARG A 101 10.37 -8.46 -7.30
C ARG A 101 10.48 -7.24 -8.20
N THR A 102 10.52 -7.42 -9.53
CA THR A 102 10.56 -6.27 -10.45
C THR A 102 9.25 -5.48 -10.50
N HIS A 103 8.13 -6.00 -9.94
CA HIS A 103 6.87 -5.24 -9.92
C HIS A 103 7.04 -3.88 -9.23
N VAL A 104 7.89 -3.75 -8.21
CA VAL A 104 8.11 -2.47 -7.52
C VAL A 104 8.71 -1.42 -8.47
N THR A 105 9.69 -1.81 -9.26
CA THR A 105 10.34 -0.90 -10.23
C THR A 105 9.47 -0.65 -11.46
N ILE A 106 8.67 -1.63 -11.88
CA ILE A 106 7.68 -1.46 -12.96
C ILE A 106 6.60 -0.49 -12.50
N GLY A 107 6.04 -0.69 -11.28
CA GLY A 107 5.03 0.18 -10.71
C GLY A 107 5.52 1.62 -10.57
N ALA A 108 6.71 1.82 -10.04
CA ALA A 108 7.33 3.15 -9.95
C ALA A 108 7.46 3.81 -11.34
N ARG A 109 7.88 3.06 -12.37
CA ARG A 109 7.95 3.59 -13.76
C ARG A 109 6.59 3.97 -14.34
N ILE A 110 5.54 3.21 -14.05
CA ILE A 110 4.17 3.52 -14.50
C ILE A 110 3.70 4.84 -13.87
N LEU A 111 4.06 5.10 -12.61
CA LEU A 111 3.63 6.27 -11.85
C LEU A 111 4.58 7.46 -11.98
N ALA A 112 5.76 7.26 -12.55
CA ALA A 112 6.82 8.28 -12.64
C ALA A 112 6.38 9.51 -13.43
N GLY A 113 6.91 10.68 -13.03
CA GLY A 113 6.64 11.97 -13.68
C GLY A 113 5.31 12.60 -13.31
N GLY A 114 4.57 12.00 -12.39
CA GLY A 114 3.34 12.59 -11.84
C GLY A 114 3.61 13.90 -11.12
N GLN A 115 2.82 14.95 -11.42
CA GLN A 115 3.01 16.27 -10.84
C GLN A 115 2.26 16.46 -9.51
N SER A 116 1.23 15.64 -9.25
CA SER A 116 0.46 15.73 -8.01
C SER A 116 1.18 15.04 -6.84
N ALA A 117 1.00 15.55 -5.62
CA ALA A 117 1.50 14.92 -4.39
C ALA A 117 1.02 13.46 -4.26
N LEU A 118 -0.20 13.17 -4.72
CA LEU A 118 -0.77 11.83 -4.74
C LEU A 118 0.05 10.87 -5.61
N LEU A 119 0.34 11.22 -6.87
CA LEU A 119 1.11 10.35 -7.77
C LEU A 119 2.55 10.18 -7.31
N GLN A 120 3.16 11.23 -6.76
CA GLN A 120 4.50 11.14 -6.18
C GLN A 120 4.52 10.21 -4.95
N SER A 121 3.50 10.25 -4.09
CA SER A 121 3.35 9.29 -2.99
C SER A 121 3.13 7.87 -3.51
N ALA A 122 2.30 7.68 -4.54
CA ALA A 122 2.06 6.38 -5.14
C ALA A 122 3.34 5.78 -5.76
N GLU A 123 4.15 6.60 -6.44
CA GLU A 123 5.45 6.18 -6.99
C GLU A 123 6.39 5.70 -5.87
N ARG A 124 6.53 6.48 -4.78
CA ARG A 124 7.37 6.09 -3.63
C ARG A 124 6.86 4.83 -2.93
N ILE A 125 5.54 4.69 -2.77
CA ILE A 125 4.91 3.50 -2.22
C ILE A 125 5.21 2.29 -3.11
N ALA A 126 4.92 2.38 -4.42
CA ALA A 126 5.14 1.27 -5.35
C ALA A 126 6.60 0.81 -5.35
N LEU A 127 7.55 1.76 -5.28
CA LEU A 127 8.98 1.43 -5.28
C LEU A 127 9.41 0.76 -3.97
N SER A 128 8.90 1.22 -2.81
CA SER A 128 9.58 0.96 -1.53
C SER A 128 8.74 0.19 -0.49
N HIS A 129 7.51 -0.25 -0.80
CA HIS A 129 6.66 -0.96 0.18
C HIS A 129 7.21 -2.33 0.61
N HIS A 130 8.17 -2.89 -0.12
CA HIS A 130 8.88 -4.11 0.24
C HIS A 130 10.26 -3.86 0.88
N GLU A 131 10.60 -2.61 1.15
CA GLU A 131 11.75 -2.32 1.99
C GLU A 131 11.47 -2.74 3.43
N ARG A 132 12.52 -3.10 4.17
CA ARG A 132 12.43 -3.55 5.55
C ARG A 132 13.19 -2.61 6.46
N TRP A 133 12.68 -2.37 7.64
CA TRP A 133 13.30 -1.44 8.59
C TRP A 133 14.81 -1.68 8.79
N THR A 134 15.23 -2.95 8.81
CA THR A 134 16.65 -3.35 8.92
C THR A 134 17.48 -3.18 7.66
N GLY A 135 16.89 -2.74 6.53
CA GLY A 135 17.60 -2.62 5.24
C GLY A 135 17.78 -3.95 4.49
N LYS A 136 17.11 -5.02 4.92
CA LYS A 136 17.12 -6.34 4.25
C LYS A 136 15.98 -6.51 3.24
N GLY A 137 15.33 -5.40 2.86
CA GLY A 137 14.27 -5.35 1.87
C GLY A 137 14.78 -5.21 0.45
N TYR A 138 13.91 -4.81 -0.45
CA TYR A 138 14.20 -4.54 -1.87
C TYR A 138 13.32 -3.39 -2.38
N PRO A 139 13.72 -2.69 -3.48
CA PRO A 139 14.83 -3.00 -4.39
C PRO A 139 16.17 -2.42 -3.93
N ASP A 140 16.18 -1.33 -3.12
CA ASP A 140 17.37 -0.51 -2.84
C ASP A 140 18.04 -0.86 -1.50
N GLY A 141 17.40 -1.67 -0.65
CA GLY A 141 17.89 -2.00 0.68
C GLY A 141 17.90 -0.78 1.61
N LEU A 142 16.92 0.10 1.48
CA LEU A 142 16.76 1.25 2.37
C LEU A 142 16.52 0.78 3.80
N ALA A 143 17.10 1.47 4.78
CA ALA A 143 16.95 1.14 6.19
C ALA A 143 16.42 2.31 7.01
N GLY A 144 15.59 2.02 8.01
CA GLY A 144 15.09 3.00 8.96
C GLY A 144 14.31 4.12 8.27
N GLU A 145 14.59 5.35 8.67
CA GLU A 145 13.88 6.54 8.15
C GLU A 145 14.22 6.89 6.70
N ARG A 146 15.20 6.22 6.07
CA ARG A 146 15.46 6.38 4.64
C ARG A 146 14.33 5.78 3.79
N ILE A 147 13.54 4.85 4.34
CA ILE A 147 12.33 4.35 3.70
C ILE A 147 11.27 5.46 3.79
N PRO A 148 10.62 5.88 2.69
CA PRO A 148 9.55 6.85 2.73
C PRO A 148 8.45 6.46 3.73
N MET A 149 7.92 7.43 4.50
CA MET A 149 6.94 7.16 5.57
C MET A 149 5.71 6.40 5.04
N GLU A 150 5.19 6.84 3.91
CA GLU A 150 4.06 6.20 3.25
C GLU A 150 4.35 4.74 2.87
N ALA A 151 5.56 4.42 2.43
CA ALA A 151 5.96 3.05 2.09
C ALA A 151 6.12 2.18 3.35
N ARG A 152 6.60 2.74 4.47
CA ARG A 152 6.67 2.03 5.76
C ARG A 152 5.27 1.64 6.26
N VAL A 153 4.31 2.55 6.14
CA VAL A 153 2.91 2.30 6.52
C VAL A 153 2.31 1.23 5.61
N VAL A 154 2.39 1.40 4.29
CA VAL A 154 1.77 0.49 3.32
C VAL A 154 2.41 -0.90 3.38
N GLY A 155 3.73 -1.02 3.49
CA GLY A 155 4.41 -2.32 3.55
C GLY A 155 4.02 -3.15 4.79
N MET A 156 3.75 -2.50 5.93
CA MET A 156 3.23 -3.19 7.11
C MET A 156 1.76 -3.61 6.91
N VAL A 157 0.94 -2.74 6.32
CA VAL A 157 -0.48 -3.03 6.05
C VAL A 157 -0.63 -4.13 5.01
N ASP A 158 0.14 -4.10 3.92
CA ASP A 158 0.15 -5.17 2.92
C ASP A 158 0.53 -6.53 3.56
N SER A 159 1.55 -6.55 4.41
CA SER A 159 1.92 -7.76 5.16
C SER A 159 0.79 -8.24 6.07
N PHE A 160 0.07 -7.33 6.74
CA PHE A 160 -1.10 -7.66 7.57
C PHE A 160 -2.22 -8.29 6.72
N GLU A 161 -2.58 -7.66 5.61
CA GLU A 161 -3.59 -8.15 4.67
C GLU A 161 -3.21 -9.51 4.09
N ALA A 162 -1.95 -9.66 3.65
CA ALA A 162 -1.45 -10.92 3.14
C ALA A 162 -1.52 -12.05 4.16
N LEU A 163 -1.35 -11.77 5.45
CA LEU A 163 -1.39 -12.78 6.52
C LEU A 163 -2.83 -13.14 6.94
N THR A 164 -3.77 -12.22 6.89
CA THR A 164 -5.15 -12.38 7.37
C THR A 164 -6.12 -12.89 6.32
N HIS A 165 -5.69 -13.04 5.07
CA HIS A 165 -6.52 -13.56 3.97
C HIS A 165 -5.94 -14.86 3.41
N ASP A 166 -6.84 -15.72 2.89
CA ASP A 166 -6.43 -16.97 2.23
C ASP A 166 -5.62 -16.68 0.97
N ARG A 167 -4.56 -17.43 0.77
CA ARG A 167 -3.75 -17.43 -0.45
C ARG A 167 -3.76 -18.85 -1.04
N PRO A 168 -3.60 -19.04 -2.36
CA PRO A 168 -3.65 -20.37 -2.99
C PRO A 168 -2.78 -21.44 -2.31
N PHE A 169 -1.72 -21.02 -1.62
CA PHE A 169 -0.73 -21.92 -0.96
C PHE A 169 -0.75 -21.85 0.56
N ARG A 170 -1.59 -20.98 1.16
CA ARG A 170 -1.55 -20.74 2.59
C ARG A 170 -2.89 -20.24 3.10
N PRO A 171 -3.50 -20.95 4.08
CA PRO A 171 -4.68 -20.45 4.76
C PRO A 171 -4.36 -19.18 5.56
N ALA A 172 -5.38 -18.33 5.76
CA ALA A 172 -5.30 -17.15 6.59
C ALA A 172 -4.84 -17.49 8.02
N TRP A 173 -4.03 -16.61 8.58
CA TRP A 173 -3.74 -16.66 10.00
C TRP A 173 -4.89 -16.05 10.79
N SER A 174 -5.06 -16.47 12.04
CA SER A 174 -5.97 -15.76 12.94
C SER A 174 -5.48 -14.32 13.17
N LEU A 175 -6.42 -13.40 13.36
CA LEU A 175 -6.10 -12.00 13.67
C LEU A 175 -5.13 -11.89 14.86
N GLN A 176 -5.34 -12.70 15.91
CA GLN A 176 -4.48 -12.70 17.09
C GLN A 176 -3.04 -13.08 16.75
N LYS A 177 -2.84 -14.12 15.93
CA LYS A 177 -1.52 -14.57 15.50
C LYS A 177 -0.82 -13.51 14.65
N THR A 178 -1.56 -12.87 13.73
CA THR A 178 -1.02 -11.83 12.86
C THR A 178 -0.61 -10.58 13.64
N VAL A 179 -1.43 -10.15 14.60
CA VAL A 179 -1.10 -9.00 15.46
C VAL A 179 0.14 -9.27 16.31
N ALA A 180 0.28 -10.49 16.85
CA ALA A 180 1.47 -10.88 17.60
C ALA A 180 2.73 -10.84 16.72
N PHE A 181 2.67 -11.43 15.52
CA PHE A 181 3.77 -11.40 14.55
C PHE A 181 4.20 -9.97 14.17
N ILE A 182 3.24 -9.08 13.89
CA ILE A 182 3.57 -7.68 13.58
C ILE A 182 4.24 -7.00 14.77
N GLY A 183 3.78 -7.28 15.99
CA GLY A 183 4.42 -6.77 17.22
C GLY A 183 5.85 -7.26 17.39
N ASP A 184 6.10 -8.55 17.17
CA ASP A 184 7.43 -9.17 17.29
C ASP A 184 8.41 -8.67 16.23
N GLU A 185 7.91 -8.31 15.04
CA GLU A 185 8.72 -7.78 13.93
C GLU A 185 8.93 -6.25 13.99
N SER A 186 8.55 -5.61 15.09
CA SER A 186 8.83 -4.19 15.34
C SER A 186 10.33 -3.93 15.41
N GLY A 187 10.85 -3.05 14.58
CA GLY A 187 12.30 -2.79 14.46
C GLY A 187 13.06 -3.84 13.63
N GLY A 188 12.38 -4.92 13.23
CA GLY A 188 12.87 -5.95 12.32
C GLY A 188 12.42 -5.68 10.89
N LEU A 189 11.23 -6.17 10.56
CA LEU A 189 10.58 -5.92 9.27
C LEU A 189 9.99 -4.50 9.23
N PHE A 190 9.34 -4.06 10.30
CA PHE A 190 8.47 -2.88 10.33
C PHE A 190 9.04 -1.76 11.20
N ASP A 191 8.68 -0.53 10.82
CA ASP A 191 8.95 0.68 11.61
C ASP A 191 8.24 0.59 12.96
N PRO A 192 8.97 0.74 14.09
CA PRO A 192 8.38 0.71 15.43
C PRO A 192 7.25 1.74 15.64
N THR A 193 7.32 2.89 14.99
CA THR A 193 6.28 3.94 15.13
C THR A 193 4.98 3.53 14.42
N VAL A 194 5.09 2.91 13.26
CA VAL A 194 3.96 2.35 12.50
C VAL A 194 3.31 1.20 13.28
N VAL A 195 4.13 0.27 13.80
CA VAL A 195 3.64 -0.85 14.63
C VAL A 195 2.93 -0.35 15.88
N SER A 196 3.49 0.67 16.56
CA SER A 196 2.87 1.26 17.74
C SER A 196 1.48 1.84 17.43
N ALA A 197 1.34 2.56 16.31
CA ALA A 197 0.05 3.12 15.86
C ALA A 197 -0.96 2.01 15.55
N PHE A 198 -0.56 0.97 14.81
CA PHE A 198 -1.39 -0.19 14.51
C PHE A 198 -1.91 -0.88 15.78
N LEU A 199 -1.03 -1.14 16.75
CA LEU A 199 -1.41 -1.77 18.02
C LEU A 199 -2.35 -0.89 18.87
N LYS A 200 -2.25 0.44 18.79
CA LYS A 200 -3.19 1.38 19.43
C LYS A 200 -4.58 1.27 18.80
N LEU A 201 -4.70 1.25 17.47
CA LEU A 201 -5.97 1.05 16.77
C LEU A 201 -6.62 -0.28 17.18
N ARG A 202 -5.84 -1.34 17.26
CA ARG A 202 -6.33 -2.65 17.69
C ARG A 202 -6.88 -2.64 19.12
N ARG A 203 -6.19 -1.97 20.05
CA ARG A 203 -6.65 -1.81 21.45
C ARG A 203 -7.92 -0.95 21.57
N ALA A 204 -8.07 0.02 20.69
CA ALA A 204 -9.26 0.87 20.60
C ALA A 204 -10.49 0.14 20.03
N GLY A 205 -10.36 -1.13 19.62
CA GLY A 205 -11.44 -1.93 19.06
C GLY A 205 -11.79 -1.61 17.61
N VAL A 206 -10.90 -0.92 16.89
CA VAL A 206 -11.11 -0.64 15.45
C VAL A 206 -11.14 -1.97 14.69
N ASP A 207 -12.12 -2.12 13.80
CA ASP A 207 -12.17 -3.25 12.89
C ASP A 207 -11.08 -3.10 11.82
N LEU A 208 -10.03 -3.93 11.95
CA LEU A 208 -8.87 -3.92 11.07
C LEU A 208 -9.11 -4.67 9.75
N LEU A 209 -10.17 -5.49 9.66
CA LEU A 209 -10.46 -6.36 8.51
C LEU A 209 -11.56 -5.79 7.61
N SER A 210 -12.26 -4.75 8.03
CA SER A 210 -13.32 -4.12 7.25
C SER A 210 -12.78 -3.49 5.97
N SER A 211 -13.60 -3.49 4.93
CA SER A 211 -13.40 -2.73 3.68
C SER A 211 -14.05 -1.34 3.73
N GLU A 212 -14.89 -1.07 4.76
CA GLU A 212 -15.67 0.16 4.95
C GLU A 212 -15.02 1.13 5.93
#